data_423ca1f3a564a88f4975b347950d64e1
#
_entry.id   423ca1f3a564a88f4975b347950d64e1
#
_cell.length_a   1.000
_cell.length_b   1.000
_cell.length_c   1.000
_cell.angle_alpha   90.00
_cell.angle_beta   90.00
_cell.angle_gamma   90.00
#
_symmetry.space_group_name_H-M   'P 1'
#
loop_
_entity.id
_entity.type
_entity.pdbx_description
1 polymer ?
#
loop_
_entity_poly.entity_id
_entity_poly.type
_entity_poly.pdbx_seq_one_letter_code
_entity_poly.pdbx_strand_id
1 'polypeptide(L)'
;EMLLKLAGLPYQTNRGGFRRAPKGKLPYIDDNGEIVADSTLIRLHIERKYGFDFDAGLTPEQRGAAWMFEKALEDHFYWHVVQARWCDAENFAKGPASFFRAIPWPVRPIVQAAIRRKIRGTLHGQGTGRFTPQEQAQLLKRGAQAAAQLLGDKPYFFGASPCGADATAFGFIASAMSPHFHMTLRD
;
A
#
# COMPACT_ATOMS: atom_id res chain seq x y z
N GLU A 1 9.36 5.80 1.08
CA GLU A 1 9.81 7.21 1.03
C GLU A 1 9.28 8.01 2.24
N MET A 2 7.97 7.95 2.58
CA MET A 2 7.41 8.74 3.71
C MET A 2 8.12 8.45 5.04
N LEU A 3 8.41 7.20 5.36
CA LEU A 3 9.17 6.82 6.57
C LEU A 3 10.54 7.51 6.62
N LEU A 4 11.29 7.51 5.51
CA LEU A 4 12.59 8.17 5.43
C LEU A 4 12.49 9.68 5.59
N LYS A 5 11.44 10.29 5.03
CA LYS A 5 11.16 11.72 5.19
C LYS A 5 10.83 12.09 6.63
N LEU A 6 9.95 11.30 7.28
CA LEU A 6 9.61 11.52 8.69
C LEU A 6 10.83 11.41 9.61
N ALA A 7 11.70 10.43 9.33
CA ALA A 7 12.93 10.24 10.08
C ALA A 7 14.05 11.23 9.73
N GLY A 8 13.84 12.13 8.75
CA GLY A 8 14.87 13.10 8.31
C GLY A 8 16.09 12.46 7.65
N LEU A 9 15.96 11.19 7.20
CA LEU A 9 17.07 10.45 6.61
C LEU A 9 17.23 10.80 5.12
N PRO A 10 18.45 11.11 4.65
CA PRO A 10 18.71 11.33 3.24
C PRO A 10 18.53 10.03 2.46
N TYR A 11 17.96 10.10 1.28
CA TYR A 11 17.78 8.93 0.42
C TYR A 11 17.78 9.29 -1.06
N GLN A 12 18.07 8.30 -1.88
CA GLN A 12 17.92 8.37 -3.33
C GLN A 12 16.90 7.32 -3.79
N THR A 13 16.03 7.70 -4.73
CA THR A 13 15.01 6.79 -5.26
C THR A 13 15.53 6.05 -6.48
N ASN A 14 15.53 4.72 -6.43
CA ASN A 14 15.81 3.87 -7.58
C ASN A 14 14.51 3.20 -8.07
N ARG A 15 14.05 3.56 -9.27
CA ARG A 15 12.83 3.03 -9.88
C ARG A 15 13.03 1.74 -10.71
N GLY A 16 14.27 1.31 -10.92
CA GLY A 16 14.61 0.14 -11.74
C GLY A 16 14.60 -1.20 -11.00
N GLY A 17 14.30 -1.21 -9.71
CA GLY A 17 14.62 -2.30 -8.80
C GLY A 17 13.58 -3.42 -8.63
N PHE A 18 12.42 -3.41 -9.31
CA PHE A 18 11.36 -4.40 -9.08
C PHE A 18 11.87 -5.86 -9.21
N ARG A 19 12.68 -6.15 -10.24
CA ARG A 19 13.25 -7.50 -10.44
C ARG A 19 14.27 -7.91 -9.36
N ARG A 20 14.78 -6.95 -8.60
CA ARG A 20 15.76 -7.17 -7.52
C ARG A 20 15.12 -7.16 -6.14
N ALA A 21 13.80 -6.97 -6.07
CA ALA A 21 13.09 -6.94 -4.80
C ALA A 21 13.20 -8.29 -4.07
N PRO A 22 13.82 -8.36 -2.88
CA PRO A 22 14.17 -9.64 -2.22
C PRO A 22 12.98 -10.53 -1.92
N LYS A 23 11.80 -9.91 -1.68
CA LYS A 23 10.53 -10.62 -1.41
C LYS A 23 9.59 -10.61 -2.63
N GLY A 24 10.08 -10.28 -3.83
CA GLY A 24 9.26 -10.15 -5.03
C GLY A 24 8.23 -9.01 -4.96
N LYS A 25 8.37 -8.09 -4.00
CA LYS A 25 7.48 -6.94 -3.77
C LYS A 25 8.30 -5.70 -3.42
N LEU A 26 7.74 -4.54 -3.75
CA LEU A 26 8.23 -3.25 -3.27
C LEU A 26 7.40 -2.81 -2.04
N PRO A 27 7.96 -1.96 -1.17
CA PRO A 27 9.28 -1.34 -1.23
C PRO A 27 10.40 -2.21 -0.66
N TYR A 28 11.64 -1.87 -0.99
CA TYR A 28 12.83 -2.25 -0.24
C TYR A 28 13.81 -1.08 -0.23
N ILE A 29 14.73 -1.08 0.74
CA ILE A 29 15.84 -0.13 0.82
C ILE A 29 17.16 -0.88 0.80
N ASP A 30 18.20 -0.20 0.35
CA ASP A 30 19.60 -0.54 0.55
C ASP A 30 20.19 0.52 1.48
N ASP A 31 20.51 0.11 2.68
CA ASP A 31 21.07 0.98 3.71
C ASP A 31 22.55 0.62 3.96
N ASN A 32 23.41 1.16 3.11
CA ASN A 32 24.85 0.88 3.12
C ASN A 32 25.19 -0.61 2.98
N GLY A 33 24.50 -1.32 2.07
CA GLY A 33 24.67 -2.74 1.80
C GLY A 33 23.75 -3.65 2.61
N GLU A 34 23.02 -3.13 3.59
CA GLU A 34 21.98 -3.87 4.30
C GLU A 34 20.63 -3.73 3.55
N ILE A 35 20.19 -4.82 2.92
CA ILE A 35 18.95 -4.84 2.17
C ILE A 35 17.78 -5.16 3.10
N VAL A 36 16.84 -4.22 3.23
CA VAL A 36 15.63 -4.39 4.03
C VAL A 36 14.39 -4.25 3.13
N ALA A 37 13.58 -5.30 3.08
CA ALA A 37 12.39 -5.36 2.23
C ALA A 37 11.11 -5.44 3.08
N ASP A 38 10.08 -4.74 2.63
CA ASP A 38 8.79 -4.52 3.27
C ASP A 38 8.74 -3.24 4.12
N SER A 39 7.65 -2.47 3.99
CA SER A 39 7.51 -1.16 4.65
C SER A 39 7.56 -1.25 6.18
N THR A 40 6.93 -2.27 6.75
CA THR A 40 6.94 -2.50 8.20
C THR A 40 8.35 -2.85 8.69
N LEU A 41 9.07 -3.72 7.97
CA LEU A 41 10.44 -4.09 8.35
C LEU A 41 11.42 -2.93 8.15
N ILE A 42 11.19 -2.09 7.13
CA ILE A 42 11.95 -0.84 6.95
C ILE A 42 11.71 0.11 8.14
N ARG A 43 10.47 0.25 8.60
CA ARG A 43 10.16 1.03 9.80
C ARG A 43 10.94 0.52 11.01
N LEU A 44 10.84 -0.77 11.33
CA LEU A 44 11.54 -1.39 12.46
C LEU A 44 13.08 -1.29 12.35
N HIS A 45 13.60 -1.35 11.12
CA HIS A 45 15.03 -1.16 10.86
C HIS A 45 15.47 0.28 11.20
N ILE A 46 14.70 1.29 10.75
CA ILE A 46 14.99 2.70 11.05
C ILE A 46 14.92 2.95 12.55
N GLU A 47 13.88 2.45 13.23
CA GLU A 47 13.74 2.57 14.68
C GLU A 47 14.94 2.00 15.42
N ARG A 48 15.35 0.80 15.04
CA ARG A 48 16.49 0.11 15.67
C ARG A 48 17.85 0.76 15.39
N LYS A 49 18.11 1.10 14.11
CA LYS A 49 19.43 1.55 13.67
C LYS A 49 19.68 3.02 13.94
N TYR A 50 18.66 3.84 13.80
CA TYR A 50 18.77 5.31 13.91
C TYR A 50 18.14 5.86 15.19
N GLY A 51 17.50 5.01 16.02
CA GLY A 51 16.88 5.44 17.27
C GLY A 51 15.66 6.35 17.07
N PHE A 52 15.07 6.38 15.88
CA PHE A 52 13.93 7.22 15.57
C PHE A 52 12.61 6.51 15.95
N ASP A 53 11.83 7.11 16.84
CA ASP A 53 10.52 6.59 17.23
C ASP A 53 9.41 7.23 16.38
N PHE A 54 8.85 6.46 15.44
CA PHE A 54 7.77 6.94 14.57
C PHE A 54 6.47 7.27 15.31
N ASP A 55 6.30 6.77 16.52
CA ASP A 55 5.12 6.99 17.35
C ASP A 55 5.45 7.85 18.59
N ALA A 56 6.51 8.65 18.52
CA ALA A 56 6.89 9.54 19.60
C ALA A 56 5.71 10.44 20.02
N GLY A 57 5.47 10.54 21.32
CA GLY A 57 4.37 11.32 21.89
C GLY A 57 3.01 10.62 21.93
N LEU A 58 2.87 9.42 21.33
CA LEU A 58 1.64 8.63 21.47
C LEU A 58 1.60 7.87 22.80
N THR A 59 0.41 7.79 23.39
CA THR A 59 0.17 6.91 24.55
C THR A 59 0.27 5.43 24.15
N PRO A 60 0.46 4.49 25.10
CA PRO A 60 0.45 3.05 24.77
C PRO A 60 -0.80 2.58 24.02
N GLU A 61 -1.97 3.10 24.37
CA GLU A 61 -3.24 2.79 23.70
C GLU A 61 -3.24 3.32 22.26
N GLN A 62 -2.75 4.53 22.06
CA GLN A 62 -2.64 5.13 20.71
C GLN A 62 -1.65 4.37 19.84
N ARG A 63 -0.50 3.93 20.39
CA ARG A 63 0.46 3.10 19.66
C ARG A 63 -0.16 1.78 19.22
N GLY A 64 -0.92 1.13 20.11
CA GLY A 64 -1.65 -0.09 19.77
C GLY A 64 -2.69 0.15 18.67
N ALA A 65 -3.48 1.23 18.76
CA ALA A 65 -4.47 1.59 17.76
C ALA A 65 -3.82 1.97 16.42
N ALA A 66 -2.71 2.70 16.44
CA ALA A 66 -1.94 3.07 15.24
C ALA A 66 -1.43 1.83 14.50
N TRP A 67 -0.85 0.88 15.24
CA TRP A 67 -0.40 -0.39 14.67
C TRP A 67 -1.56 -1.18 14.03
N MET A 68 -2.69 -1.32 14.73
CA MET A 68 -3.86 -2.03 14.19
C MET A 68 -4.43 -1.32 12.96
N PHE A 69 -4.43 0.01 12.95
CA PHE A 69 -4.87 0.79 11.80
C PHE A 69 -3.95 0.58 10.58
N GLU A 70 -2.62 0.59 10.77
CA GLU A 70 -1.66 0.28 9.71
C GLU A 70 -1.94 -1.12 9.12
N LYS A 71 -2.14 -2.13 9.98
CA LYS A 71 -2.42 -3.50 9.51
C LYS A 71 -3.77 -3.59 8.79
N ALA A 72 -4.79 -2.84 9.21
CA ALA A 72 -6.06 -2.77 8.48
C ALA A 72 -5.88 -2.19 7.07
N LEU A 73 -5.01 -1.21 6.89
CA LEU A 73 -4.68 -0.67 5.57
C LEU A 73 -3.90 -1.69 4.72
N GLU A 74 -2.91 -2.37 5.30
CA GLU A 74 -2.03 -3.32 4.61
C GLU A 74 -2.72 -4.65 4.30
N ASP A 75 -3.57 -5.17 5.20
CA ASP A 75 -4.14 -6.52 5.10
C ASP A 75 -5.60 -6.54 4.63
N HIS A 76 -6.30 -5.40 4.67
CA HIS A 76 -7.67 -5.29 4.18
C HIS A 76 -7.77 -4.32 3.00
N PHE A 77 -7.46 -3.04 3.20
CA PHE A 77 -7.63 -2.01 2.17
C PHE A 77 -6.79 -2.27 0.91
N TYR A 78 -5.56 -2.73 1.07
CA TYR A 78 -4.66 -3.09 -0.04
C TYR A 78 -5.30 -4.03 -1.07
N TRP A 79 -6.03 -5.04 -0.62
CA TRP A 79 -6.62 -6.03 -1.51
C TRP A 79 -7.73 -5.48 -2.38
N HIS A 80 -8.48 -4.50 -1.88
CA HIS A 80 -9.45 -3.77 -2.68
C HIS A 80 -8.78 -2.93 -3.78
N VAL A 81 -7.65 -2.30 -3.47
CA VAL A 81 -6.84 -1.57 -4.47
C VAL A 81 -6.28 -2.52 -5.52
N VAL A 82 -5.76 -3.67 -5.11
CA VAL A 82 -5.27 -4.71 -6.04
C VAL A 82 -6.38 -5.18 -6.95
N GLN A 83 -7.56 -5.47 -6.41
CA GLN A 83 -8.69 -5.92 -7.19
C GLN A 83 -9.13 -4.86 -8.19
N ALA A 84 -9.31 -3.61 -7.77
CA ALA A 84 -9.70 -2.53 -8.66
C ALA A 84 -8.70 -2.36 -9.82
N ARG A 85 -7.40 -2.43 -9.55
CA ARG A 85 -6.37 -2.21 -10.58
C ARG A 85 -6.13 -3.37 -11.52
N TRP A 86 -6.26 -4.60 -11.03
CA TRP A 86 -5.89 -5.78 -11.79
C TRP A 86 -7.07 -6.52 -12.42
N CYS A 87 -8.26 -6.46 -11.78
CA CYS A 87 -9.44 -7.17 -12.26
C CYS A 87 -10.29 -6.31 -13.18
N ASP A 88 -10.39 -5.01 -12.95
CA ASP A 88 -11.00 -4.07 -13.87
C ASP A 88 -10.17 -3.94 -15.16
N ALA A 89 -10.84 -3.90 -16.31
CA ALA A 89 -10.16 -3.92 -17.61
C ALA A 89 -9.53 -2.55 -17.94
N GLU A 90 -10.23 -1.48 -17.63
CA GLU A 90 -9.78 -0.11 -17.91
C GLU A 90 -8.63 0.28 -16.99
N ASN A 91 -8.76 0.03 -15.70
CA ASN A 91 -7.70 0.27 -14.73
C ASN A 91 -6.44 -0.58 -15.03
N PHE A 92 -6.64 -1.83 -15.44
CA PHE A 92 -5.52 -2.67 -15.87
C PHE A 92 -4.78 -2.04 -17.05
N ALA A 93 -5.50 -1.60 -18.07
CA ALA A 93 -4.90 -0.98 -19.25
C ALA A 93 -4.15 0.31 -18.90
N LYS A 94 -4.70 1.15 -18.00
CA LYS A 94 -4.09 2.42 -17.56
C LYS A 94 -2.83 2.23 -16.71
N GLY A 95 -2.74 1.17 -15.93
CA GLY A 95 -1.64 0.98 -14.96
C GLY A 95 -0.87 -0.33 -15.16
N PRO A 96 -1.34 -1.48 -14.63
CA PRO A 96 -0.58 -2.73 -14.57
C PRO A 96 -0.10 -3.23 -15.94
N ALA A 97 -0.82 -2.97 -17.03
CA ALA A 97 -0.41 -3.36 -18.39
C ALA A 97 0.95 -2.77 -18.77
N SER A 98 1.34 -1.63 -18.20
CA SER A 98 2.62 -0.98 -18.45
C SER A 98 3.83 -1.82 -18.02
N PHE A 99 3.68 -2.66 -17.00
CA PHE A 99 4.75 -3.55 -16.51
C PHE A 99 5.17 -4.60 -17.54
N PHE A 100 4.33 -4.85 -18.55
CA PHE A 100 4.56 -5.86 -19.58
C PHE A 100 5.08 -5.27 -20.89
N ARG A 101 5.36 -3.95 -20.95
CA ARG A 101 5.80 -3.29 -22.20
C ARG A 101 7.07 -3.89 -22.81
N ALA A 102 7.97 -4.39 -21.98
CA ALA A 102 9.21 -5.04 -22.42
C ALA A 102 9.00 -6.44 -23.03
N ILE A 103 7.81 -7.03 -22.89
CA ILE A 103 7.49 -8.34 -23.45
C ILE A 103 7.03 -8.15 -24.90
N PRO A 104 7.65 -8.84 -25.90
CA PRO A 104 7.27 -8.72 -27.28
C PRO A 104 5.84 -9.23 -27.54
N TRP A 105 5.17 -8.61 -28.50
CA TRP A 105 3.98 -9.18 -29.12
C TRP A 105 4.39 -10.34 -30.04
N PRO A 106 3.72 -11.53 -30.08
CA PRO A 106 2.38 -11.83 -29.53
C PRO A 106 2.37 -12.47 -28.13
N VAL A 107 3.49 -12.61 -27.45
CA VAL A 107 3.59 -13.27 -26.14
C VAL A 107 2.96 -12.43 -25.02
N ARG A 108 3.02 -11.10 -25.13
CA ARG A 108 2.53 -10.16 -24.11
C ARG A 108 1.10 -10.44 -23.64
N PRO A 109 0.09 -10.57 -24.52
CA PRO A 109 -1.29 -10.81 -24.07
C PRO A 109 -1.45 -12.13 -23.32
N ILE A 110 -0.70 -13.16 -23.68
CA ILE A 110 -0.73 -14.46 -22.98
C ILE A 110 -0.20 -14.31 -21.57
N VAL A 111 0.95 -13.62 -21.40
CA VAL A 111 1.55 -13.37 -20.09
C VAL A 111 0.62 -12.50 -19.23
N GLN A 112 0.03 -11.45 -19.81
CA GLN A 112 -0.94 -10.60 -19.10
C GLN A 112 -2.15 -11.41 -18.60
N ALA A 113 -2.72 -12.27 -19.44
CA ALA A 113 -3.84 -13.13 -19.07
C ALA A 113 -3.46 -14.12 -17.95
N ALA A 114 -2.30 -14.74 -18.03
CA ALA A 114 -1.79 -15.66 -17.02
C ALA A 114 -1.59 -14.97 -15.66
N ILE A 115 -0.96 -13.78 -15.66
CA ILE A 115 -0.76 -13.01 -14.43
C ILE A 115 -2.08 -12.52 -13.84
N ARG A 116 -3.02 -12.02 -14.66
CA ARG A 116 -4.36 -11.63 -14.19
C ARG A 116 -5.10 -12.81 -13.59
N ARG A 117 -5.02 -14.01 -14.20
CA ARG A 117 -5.59 -15.23 -13.65
C ARG A 117 -4.98 -15.58 -12.28
N LYS A 118 -3.64 -15.49 -12.16
CA LYS A 118 -2.94 -15.73 -10.90
C LYS A 118 -3.41 -14.75 -9.81
N ILE A 119 -3.52 -13.47 -10.13
CA ILE A 119 -3.96 -12.44 -9.16
C ILE A 119 -5.42 -12.67 -8.73
N ARG A 120 -6.32 -13.01 -9.67
CA ARG A 120 -7.69 -13.40 -9.31
C ARG A 120 -7.72 -14.60 -8.37
N GLY A 121 -6.89 -15.62 -8.62
CA GLY A 121 -6.73 -16.75 -7.72
C GLY A 121 -6.23 -16.37 -6.34
N THR A 122 -5.24 -15.45 -6.27
CA THR A 122 -4.74 -14.91 -4.99
C THR A 122 -5.82 -14.15 -4.23
N LEU A 123 -6.57 -13.26 -4.91
CA LEU A 123 -7.70 -12.51 -4.34
C LEU A 123 -8.80 -13.43 -3.82
N HIS A 124 -9.11 -14.48 -4.58
CA HIS A 124 -10.09 -15.49 -4.16
C HIS A 124 -9.59 -16.28 -2.93
N GLY A 125 -8.33 -16.67 -2.91
CA GLY A 125 -7.72 -17.38 -1.78
C GLY A 125 -7.67 -16.53 -0.51
N GLN A 126 -7.33 -15.24 -0.66
CA GLN A 126 -7.31 -14.27 0.44
C GLN A 126 -8.72 -13.92 0.96
N GLY A 127 -9.74 -13.99 0.10
CA GLY A 127 -11.14 -13.76 0.46
C GLY A 127 -11.80 -12.57 -0.25
N THR A 128 -11.08 -11.48 -0.50
CA THR A 128 -11.63 -10.28 -1.16
C THR A 128 -12.27 -10.59 -2.52
N GLY A 129 -11.67 -11.52 -3.28
CA GLY A 129 -12.20 -11.94 -4.58
C GLY A 129 -13.46 -12.82 -4.53
N ARG A 130 -13.99 -13.12 -3.35
CA ARG A 130 -15.25 -13.88 -3.17
C ARG A 130 -16.45 -12.97 -3.00
N PHE A 131 -16.23 -11.70 -2.69
CA PHE A 131 -17.30 -10.71 -2.56
C PHE A 131 -17.79 -10.23 -3.92
N THR A 132 -19.08 -9.96 -4.01
CA THR A 132 -19.67 -9.25 -5.14
C THR A 132 -19.16 -7.81 -5.20
N PRO A 133 -19.25 -7.12 -6.35
CA PRO A 133 -18.85 -5.71 -6.45
C PRO A 133 -19.58 -4.82 -5.44
N GLN A 134 -20.86 -5.08 -5.16
CA GLN A 134 -21.67 -4.34 -4.20
C GLN A 134 -21.18 -4.52 -2.77
N GLU A 135 -20.88 -5.77 -2.37
CA GLU A 135 -20.33 -6.08 -1.06
C GLU A 135 -18.97 -5.43 -0.87
N GLN A 136 -18.10 -5.49 -1.89
CA GLN A 136 -16.79 -4.84 -1.85
C GLN A 136 -16.91 -3.31 -1.69
N ALA A 137 -17.82 -2.67 -2.43
CA ALA A 137 -18.10 -1.25 -2.32
C ALA A 137 -18.58 -0.90 -0.89
N GLN A 138 -19.44 -1.72 -0.31
CA GLN A 138 -19.94 -1.54 1.05
C GLN A 138 -18.83 -1.65 2.10
N LEU A 139 -17.98 -2.69 2.00
CA LEU A 139 -16.86 -2.90 2.91
C LEU A 139 -15.84 -1.77 2.81
N LEU A 140 -15.51 -1.36 1.59
CA LEU A 140 -14.56 -0.28 1.33
C LEU A 140 -15.07 1.07 1.86
N LYS A 141 -16.34 1.38 1.63
CA LYS A 141 -17.01 2.58 2.17
C LYS A 141 -16.99 2.57 3.70
N ARG A 142 -17.29 1.43 4.32
CA ARG A 142 -17.27 1.32 5.78
C ARG A 142 -15.87 1.54 6.35
N GLY A 143 -14.84 0.98 5.70
CA GLY A 143 -13.44 1.19 6.07
C GLY A 143 -13.01 2.64 5.94
N ALA A 144 -13.40 3.31 4.84
CA ALA A 144 -13.11 4.74 4.64
C ALA A 144 -13.82 5.62 5.68
N GLN A 145 -15.07 5.33 6.01
CA GLN A 145 -15.81 6.03 7.07
C GLN A 145 -15.12 5.86 8.44
N ALA A 146 -14.67 4.65 8.77
CA ALA A 146 -13.95 4.38 10.00
C ALA A 146 -12.63 5.16 10.07
N ALA A 147 -11.89 5.22 8.97
CA ALA A 147 -10.67 6.02 8.88
C ALA A 147 -10.96 7.52 9.04
N ALA A 148 -12.01 8.05 8.38
CA ALA A 148 -12.42 9.44 8.53
C ALA A 148 -12.85 9.76 9.97
N GLN A 149 -13.58 8.87 10.62
CA GLN A 149 -13.97 9.01 12.03
C GLN A 149 -12.75 8.98 12.98
N LEU A 150 -11.78 8.10 12.68
CA LEU A 150 -10.54 8.04 13.45
C LEU A 150 -9.72 9.32 13.30
N LEU A 151 -9.66 9.91 12.11
CA LEU A 151 -9.00 11.19 11.87
C LEU A 151 -9.74 12.32 12.56
N GLY A 152 -11.07 12.42 12.40
CA GLY A 152 -11.89 13.55 12.89
C GLY A 152 -11.35 14.87 12.38
N ASP A 153 -11.30 15.86 13.25
CA ASP A 153 -10.78 17.21 12.93
C ASP A 153 -9.26 17.37 13.19
N LYS A 154 -8.58 16.27 13.51
CA LYS A 154 -7.14 16.30 13.78
C LYS A 154 -6.33 16.45 12.48
N PRO A 155 -5.18 17.13 12.50
CA PRO A 155 -4.29 17.23 11.35
C PRO A 155 -3.65 15.89 10.96
N TYR A 156 -3.52 14.96 11.92
CA TYR A 156 -2.98 13.61 11.75
C TYR A 156 -3.82 12.59 12.53
N PHE A 157 -3.76 11.31 12.16
CA PHE A 157 -4.64 10.27 12.70
C PHE A 157 -4.61 10.16 14.24
N PHE A 158 -3.46 10.39 14.83
CA PHE A 158 -3.30 10.20 16.29
C PHE A 158 -2.92 11.47 17.06
N GLY A 159 -2.96 12.66 16.42
CA GLY A 159 -2.69 13.90 17.14
C GLY A 159 -2.30 15.10 16.26
N ALA A 160 -1.49 15.97 16.86
CA ALA A 160 -1.04 17.22 16.22
C ALA A 160 0.23 17.03 15.37
N SER A 161 0.93 15.89 15.51
CA SER A 161 2.14 15.56 14.78
C SER A 161 1.97 14.25 14.02
N PRO A 162 2.62 14.09 12.84
CA PRO A 162 2.53 12.85 12.09
C PRO A 162 3.24 11.71 12.81
N CYS A 163 2.67 10.50 12.68
CA CYS A 163 3.24 9.25 13.20
C CYS A 163 3.43 8.21 12.09
N GLY A 164 3.88 7.00 12.43
CA GLY A 164 4.08 5.91 11.48
C GLY A 164 2.81 5.56 10.70
N ALA A 165 1.66 5.57 11.36
CA ALA A 165 0.36 5.30 10.74
C ALA A 165 0.00 6.31 9.65
N ASP A 166 0.38 7.60 9.79
CA ASP A 166 0.14 8.61 8.77
C ASP A 166 0.96 8.36 7.50
N ALA A 167 2.19 7.84 7.63
CA ALA A 167 3.00 7.45 6.49
C ALA A 167 2.36 6.32 5.68
N THR A 168 1.81 5.32 6.37
CA THR A 168 1.10 4.20 5.76
C THR A 168 -0.21 4.67 5.13
N ALA A 169 -1.01 5.44 5.87
CA ALA A 169 -2.27 6.01 5.38
C ALA A 169 -2.08 6.87 4.13
N PHE A 170 -1.06 7.74 4.12
CA PHE A 170 -0.74 8.53 2.94
C PHE A 170 -0.48 7.65 1.71
N GLY A 171 0.32 6.60 1.86
CA GLY A 171 0.65 5.69 0.75
C GLY A 171 -0.58 5.03 0.15
N PHE A 172 -1.49 4.54 0.98
CA PHE A 172 -2.71 3.86 0.54
C PHE A 172 -3.78 4.83 0.02
N ILE A 173 -4.08 5.89 0.78
CA ILE A 173 -5.13 6.86 0.43
C ILE A 173 -4.75 7.61 -0.85
N ALA A 174 -3.53 8.15 -0.94
CA ALA A 174 -3.08 8.85 -2.15
C ALA A 174 -3.10 7.93 -3.38
N SER A 175 -2.79 6.64 -3.18
CA SER A 175 -2.88 5.63 -4.23
C SER A 175 -4.33 5.39 -4.67
N ALA A 176 -5.26 5.24 -3.73
CA ALA A 176 -6.67 5.00 -4.01
C ALA A 176 -7.36 6.23 -4.61
N MET A 177 -7.00 7.42 -4.15
CA MET A 177 -7.56 8.70 -4.62
C MET A 177 -6.95 9.20 -5.93
N SER A 178 -6.00 8.46 -6.53
CA SER A 178 -5.41 8.84 -7.81
C SER A 178 -6.50 8.97 -8.90
N PRO A 179 -6.61 10.12 -9.58
CA PRO A 179 -7.64 10.32 -10.63
C PRO A 179 -7.39 9.46 -11.88
N HIS A 180 -6.25 8.81 -11.95
CA HIS A 180 -5.88 7.94 -13.04
C HIS A 180 -6.67 6.62 -13.07
N PHE A 181 -7.17 6.17 -11.91
CA PHE A 181 -7.89 4.91 -11.77
C PHE A 181 -9.33 5.14 -11.31
N HIS A 182 -10.24 4.29 -11.77
CA HIS A 182 -11.58 4.21 -11.21
C HIS A 182 -11.53 3.46 -9.87
N MET A 183 -11.99 4.10 -8.82
CA MET A 183 -12.10 3.52 -7.48
C MET A 183 -13.44 3.93 -6.87
N THR A 184 -14.18 2.96 -6.36
CA THR A 184 -15.50 3.17 -5.72
C THR A 184 -15.48 4.16 -4.55
N LEU A 185 -14.32 4.45 -3.98
CA LEU A 185 -14.18 5.46 -2.91
C LEU A 185 -14.25 6.91 -3.43
N ARG A 186 -14.05 7.11 -4.71
CA ARG A 186 -14.03 8.44 -5.31
C ARG A 186 -15.35 8.77 -5.99
N ASP A 187 -16.09 7.76 -6.42
CA ASP A 187 -17.37 7.83 -7.06
C ASP A 187 -18.50 7.84 -6.00
#